data_b455ad17f8c01ad89339939775b6cff6
#
_entry.id   b455ad17f8c01ad89339939775b6cff6
#
_cell.length_a   1.000
_cell.length_b   1.000
_cell.length_c   1.000
_cell.angle_alpha   90.00
_cell.angle_beta   90.00
_cell.angle_gamma   90.00
#
_symmetry.space_group_name_H-M   'P 1'
#
loop_
_entity.id
_entity.type
_entity.pdbx_description
1 polymer ?
#
loop_
_entity_poly.entity_id
_entity_poly.type
_entity_poly.pdbx_seq_one_letter_code
_entity_poly.pdbx_strand_id
1 'polypeptide(L)'
;LNFSIDNRQAFAYTAAHAFDAGKPTLAFLHGAGLDHSTFGLQSRYFGYHGYNVLALDFPGHGRSEGPPVSTIAAMADWALKAVKGRLSIVGHSMGALVALQCANRAPDRVERVACIGVAYPMKVSEAFLDAARRNDHAAYDMETIWGHAAQAPLSGNPHPGMWMYGDMLARLRRLARGVLYNDLKACNDYRSDFENVKCPVLLVLGKRDVMTPPRSAQPLQEKLKNCTTAYVELSGHSLMAEAPDATLDALVRFFSGT
;
A
#
# COMPACT_ATOMS: atom_id res chain seq x y z
N LEU A 1 11.94 -13.60 -2.37
CA LEU A 1 12.29 -14.26 -1.13
C LEU A 1 11.09 -15.03 -0.59
N ASN A 2 11.21 -16.34 -0.43
CA ASN A 2 10.24 -17.15 0.32
C ASN A 2 10.74 -17.32 1.76
N PHE A 3 9.85 -17.19 2.71
CA PHE A 3 10.12 -17.36 4.14
C PHE A 3 8.88 -17.88 4.85
N SER A 4 8.94 -18.13 6.16
CA SER A 4 7.80 -18.63 6.93
C SER A 4 7.50 -17.74 8.12
N ILE A 5 6.23 -17.47 8.37
CA ILE A 5 5.71 -16.81 9.58
C ILE A 5 4.59 -17.67 10.15
N ASP A 6 4.68 -17.99 11.44
CA ASP A 6 3.69 -18.80 12.15
C ASP A 6 3.33 -20.11 11.39
N ASN A 7 4.39 -20.78 10.83
CA ASN A 7 4.32 -22.02 10.03
C ASN A 7 3.58 -21.91 8.68
N ARG A 8 3.43 -20.69 8.13
CA ARG A 8 2.83 -20.46 6.80
C ARG A 8 3.86 -19.85 5.86
N GLN A 9 3.79 -20.25 4.59
CA GLN A 9 4.64 -19.68 3.55
C GLN A 9 4.29 -18.21 3.33
N ALA A 10 5.31 -17.36 3.28
CA ALA A 10 5.21 -15.95 3.01
C ALA A 10 6.19 -15.55 1.91
N PHE A 11 5.86 -14.51 1.18
CA PHE A 11 6.66 -14.01 0.08
C PHE A 11 6.94 -12.52 0.21
N ALA A 12 8.19 -12.13 -0.14
CA ALA A 12 8.58 -10.75 -0.39
C ALA A 12 9.39 -10.65 -1.68
N TYR A 13 9.07 -9.68 -2.53
CA TYR A 13 9.94 -9.29 -3.63
C TYR A 13 11.08 -8.42 -3.10
N THR A 14 12.32 -8.72 -3.53
CA THR A 14 13.56 -8.09 -3.01
C THR A 14 14.30 -7.29 -4.07
N ALA A 15 13.63 -6.87 -5.14
CA ALA A 15 14.24 -6.23 -6.31
C ALA A 15 15.40 -7.08 -6.92
N ALA A 16 15.35 -8.40 -6.76
CA ALA A 16 16.36 -9.36 -7.18
C ALA A 16 17.76 -9.19 -6.49
N HIS A 17 17.81 -8.49 -5.35
CA HIS A 17 19.02 -8.34 -4.54
C HIS A 17 18.98 -9.23 -3.29
N ALA A 18 20.13 -9.73 -2.89
CA ALA A 18 20.32 -10.36 -1.59
C ALA A 18 20.24 -9.31 -0.46
N PHE A 19 19.79 -9.72 0.71
CA PHE A 19 19.78 -8.87 1.90
C PHE A 19 21.22 -8.52 2.33
N ASP A 20 21.46 -7.25 2.62
CA ASP A 20 22.73 -6.71 3.08
C ASP A 20 22.53 -5.97 4.42
N ALA A 21 23.11 -6.47 5.50
CA ALA A 21 22.95 -5.91 6.83
C ALA A 21 23.46 -4.45 6.98
N GLY A 22 24.31 -3.99 6.06
CA GLY A 22 24.83 -2.62 6.03
C GLY A 22 23.89 -1.61 5.37
N LYS A 23 22.76 -2.05 4.77
CA LYS A 23 21.83 -1.18 4.06
C LYS A 23 20.54 -0.95 4.86
N PRO A 24 19.93 0.26 4.78
CA PRO A 24 18.63 0.51 5.34
C PRO A 24 17.55 -0.38 4.67
N THR A 25 16.57 -0.81 5.44
CA THR A 25 15.47 -1.65 4.95
C THR A 25 14.24 -0.82 4.65
N LEU A 26 13.69 -0.99 3.45
CA LEU A 26 12.45 -0.37 2.98
C LEU A 26 11.41 -1.45 2.67
N ALA A 27 10.36 -1.52 3.48
CA ALA A 27 9.25 -2.42 3.26
C ALA A 27 8.15 -1.73 2.44
N PHE A 28 7.52 -2.47 1.51
CA PHE A 28 6.39 -2.02 0.71
C PHE A 28 5.17 -2.87 1.02
N LEU A 29 4.05 -2.22 1.35
CA LEU A 29 2.79 -2.83 1.78
C LEU A 29 1.68 -2.45 0.82
N HIS A 30 1.12 -3.43 0.12
CA HIS A 30 0.11 -3.24 -0.93
C HIS A 30 -1.29 -2.88 -0.39
N GLY A 31 -2.16 -2.39 -1.28
CA GLY A 31 -3.56 -2.08 -1.04
C GLY A 31 -4.46 -3.31 -1.01
N ALA A 32 -5.75 -3.11 -0.73
CA ALA A 32 -6.76 -4.16 -0.70
C ALA A 32 -6.79 -4.93 -2.03
N GLY A 33 -6.81 -6.26 -1.96
CA GLY A 33 -6.88 -7.14 -3.13
C GLY A 33 -5.67 -7.12 -4.06
N LEU A 34 -4.58 -6.47 -3.70
CA LEU A 34 -3.37 -6.35 -4.51
C LEU A 34 -2.25 -7.27 -4.05
N ASP A 35 -1.05 -7.09 -4.57
CA ASP A 35 0.16 -7.83 -4.23
C ASP A 35 1.42 -6.95 -4.39
N HIS A 36 2.61 -7.52 -4.12
CA HIS A 36 3.90 -6.83 -4.23
C HIS A 36 4.14 -6.14 -5.57
N SER A 37 3.56 -6.63 -6.66
CA SER A 37 3.78 -6.09 -8.00
C SER A 37 3.21 -4.68 -8.18
N THR A 38 2.34 -4.23 -7.28
CA THR A 38 1.85 -2.84 -7.21
C THR A 38 2.99 -1.82 -7.17
N PHE A 39 4.10 -2.18 -6.53
CA PHE A 39 5.27 -1.32 -6.39
C PHE A 39 6.43 -1.69 -7.31
N GLY A 40 6.17 -2.39 -8.42
CA GLY A 40 7.21 -2.96 -9.28
C GLY A 40 8.29 -1.97 -9.72
N LEU A 41 7.91 -0.73 -10.06
CA LEU A 41 8.86 0.31 -10.46
C LEU A 41 9.58 0.92 -9.25
N GLN A 42 8.83 1.34 -8.23
CA GLN A 42 9.35 2.02 -7.04
C GLN A 42 10.28 1.10 -6.23
N SER A 43 9.85 -0.11 -5.96
CA SER A 43 10.65 -1.08 -5.21
C SER A 43 11.95 -1.44 -5.92
N ARG A 44 11.89 -1.60 -7.25
CA ARG A 44 13.07 -1.86 -8.07
C ARG A 44 14.06 -0.69 -8.00
N TYR A 45 13.59 0.55 -8.12
CA TYR A 45 14.45 1.72 -8.00
C TYR A 45 15.24 1.71 -6.68
N PHE A 46 14.56 1.57 -5.53
CA PHE A 46 15.23 1.58 -4.23
C PHE A 46 16.20 0.41 -4.05
N GLY A 47 15.88 -0.78 -4.58
CA GLY A 47 16.79 -1.92 -4.57
C GLY A 47 18.13 -1.64 -5.27
N TYR A 48 18.10 -0.89 -6.37
CA TYR A 48 19.31 -0.47 -7.10
C TYR A 48 19.99 0.77 -6.51
N HIS A 49 19.34 1.47 -5.57
CA HIS A 49 19.83 2.72 -4.97
C HIS A 49 20.12 2.60 -3.46
N GLY A 50 20.65 1.45 -3.05
CA GLY A 50 21.24 1.31 -1.72
C GLY A 50 20.30 0.85 -0.61
N TYR A 51 19.12 0.33 -0.90
CA TYR A 51 18.18 -0.20 0.09
C TYR A 51 18.05 -1.72 0.01
N ASN A 52 17.86 -2.35 1.16
CA ASN A 52 17.18 -3.64 1.21
C ASN A 52 15.70 -3.42 0.95
N VAL A 53 15.16 -4.06 -0.05
CA VAL A 53 13.74 -3.95 -0.41
C VAL A 53 13.00 -5.22 -0.01
N LEU A 54 11.86 -5.06 0.65
CA LEU A 54 10.92 -6.13 0.97
C LEU A 54 9.50 -5.69 0.60
N ALA A 55 9.09 -5.93 -0.65
CA ALA A 55 7.68 -5.74 -1.04
C ALA A 55 6.91 -7.01 -0.68
N LEU A 56 6.13 -6.92 0.39
CA LEU A 56 5.46 -8.06 1.01
C LEU A 56 4.15 -8.39 0.29
N ASP A 57 3.87 -9.69 0.15
CA ASP A 57 2.52 -10.17 -0.09
C ASP A 57 1.89 -10.50 1.27
N PHE A 58 0.79 -9.85 1.64
CA PHE A 58 0.06 -10.22 2.85
C PHE A 58 -0.50 -11.64 2.76
N PRO A 59 -0.77 -12.33 3.90
CA PRO A 59 -1.39 -13.64 3.89
C PRO A 59 -2.67 -13.68 3.04
N GLY A 60 -2.77 -14.67 2.15
CA GLY A 60 -3.88 -14.82 1.20
C GLY A 60 -3.75 -13.99 -0.08
N HIS A 61 -2.64 -13.26 -0.26
CA HIS A 61 -2.37 -12.44 -1.43
C HIS A 61 -1.12 -12.92 -2.19
N GLY A 62 -1.11 -12.68 -3.50
CA GLY A 62 0.03 -12.94 -4.37
C GLY A 62 0.59 -14.35 -4.20
N ARG A 63 1.77 -14.46 -3.61
CA ARG A 63 2.51 -15.72 -3.39
C ARG A 63 2.54 -16.16 -1.92
N SER A 64 1.88 -15.43 -1.02
CA SER A 64 1.77 -15.78 0.40
C SER A 64 0.55 -16.66 0.65
N GLU A 65 0.72 -17.69 1.48
CA GLU A 65 -0.39 -18.59 1.87
C GLU A 65 -1.45 -17.84 2.69
N GLY A 66 -2.72 -18.25 2.49
CA GLY A 66 -3.85 -17.79 3.29
C GLY A 66 -4.03 -18.54 4.62
N PRO A 67 -5.08 -18.24 5.33
CA PRO A 67 -6.12 -17.26 5.03
C PRO A 67 -5.66 -15.80 5.22
N PRO A 68 -6.41 -14.82 4.67
CA PRO A 68 -6.09 -13.40 4.86
C PRO A 68 -6.22 -13.02 6.33
N VAL A 69 -5.47 -11.99 6.72
CA VAL A 69 -5.51 -11.41 8.07
C VAL A 69 -6.64 -10.39 8.15
N SER A 70 -7.49 -10.48 9.18
CA SER A 70 -8.80 -9.82 9.20
C SER A 70 -8.82 -8.38 9.72
N THR A 71 -7.71 -7.86 10.25
CA THR A 71 -7.66 -6.48 10.79
C THR A 71 -6.36 -5.79 10.44
N ILE A 72 -6.39 -4.47 10.29
CA ILE A 72 -5.19 -3.64 10.08
C ILE A 72 -4.16 -3.85 11.20
N ALA A 73 -4.64 -3.98 12.44
CA ALA A 73 -3.77 -4.22 13.59
C ALA A 73 -3.00 -5.54 13.49
N ALA A 74 -3.68 -6.63 13.11
CA ALA A 74 -3.03 -7.94 12.94
C ALA A 74 -2.16 -8.00 11.68
N MET A 75 -2.51 -7.27 10.61
CA MET A 75 -1.65 -7.10 9.44
C MET A 75 -0.35 -6.38 9.81
N ALA A 76 -0.41 -5.37 10.69
CA ALA A 76 0.77 -4.67 11.18
C ALA A 76 1.66 -5.60 12.02
N ASP A 77 1.07 -6.40 12.91
CA ASP A 77 1.83 -7.39 13.69
C ASP A 77 2.52 -8.41 12.79
N TRP A 78 1.84 -8.87 11.75
CA TRP A 78 2.40 -9.78 10.75
C TRP A 78 3.55 -9.12 9.97
N ALA A 79 3.38 -7.89 9.50
CA ALA A 79 4.43 -7.15 8.77
C ALA A 79 5.67 -6.90 9.65
N LEU A 80 5.48 -6.57 10.93
CA LEU A 80 6.57 -6.40 11.89
C LEU A 80 7.29 -7.72 12.24
N LYS A 81 6.62 -8.87 12.12
CA LYS A 81 7.27 -10.20 12.22
C LYS A 81 8.05 -10.53 10.93
N ALA A 82 7.51 -10.15 9.76
CA ALA A 82 8.12 -10.40 8.46
C ALA A 82 9.45 -9.66 8.29
N VAL A 83 9.54 -8.42 8.79
CA VAL A 83 10.72 -7.57 8.66
C VAL A 83 11.38 -7.41 10.01
N LYS A 84 12.57 -7.99 10.16
CA LYS A 84 13.34 -7.89 11.41
C LYS A 84 14.15 -6.58 11.46
N GLY A 85 14.42 -6.08 12.67
CA GLY A 85 15.23 -4.89 12.89
C GLY A 85 14.49 -3.57 12.60
N ARG A 86 15.26 -2.53 12.31
CA ARG A 86 14.75 -1.19 11.96
C ARG A 86 14.34 -1.17 10.49
N LEU A 87 13.31 -0.39 10.16
CA LEU A 87 12.77 -0.32 8.81
C LEU A 87 12.07 1.03 8.54
N SER A 88 12.06 1.41 7.29
CA SER A 88 11.13 2.40 6.75
C SER A 88 10.03 1.69 5.96
N ILE A 89 8.85 2.29 5.85
CA ILE A 89 7.69 1.63 5.23
C ILE A 89 7.04 2.55 4.19
N VAL A 90 6.75 1.99 3.03
CA VAL A 90 5.85 2.57 2.02
C VAL A 90 4.57 1.74 1.99
N GLY A 91 3.44 2.35 2.25
CA GLY A 91 2.14 1.69 2.18
C GLY A 91 1.21 2.36 1.16
N HIS A 92 0.44 1.56 0.43
CA HIS A 92 -0.61 2.05 -0.47
C HIS A 92 -1.97 1.69 0.09
N SER A 93 -2.89 2.65 0.17
CA SER A 93 -4.29 2.42 0.56
C SER A 93 -4.40 1.65 1.90
N MET A 94 -4.92 0.42 1.91
CA MET A 94 -4.89 -0.48 3.06
C MET A 94 -3.48 -0.59 3.67
N GLY A 95 -2.47 -0.79 2.83
CA GLY A 95 -1.08 -0.87 3.28
C GLY A 95 -0.57 0.40 3.95
N ALA A 96 -1.13 1.58 3.62
CA ALA A 96 -0.81 2.83 4.30
C ALA A 96 -1.35 2.86 5.75
N LEU A 97 -2.57 2.35 5.97
CA LEU A 97 -3.11 2.16 7.33
C LEU A 97 -2.27 1.16 8.13
N VAL A 98 -1.84 0.07 7.48
CA VAL A 98 -0.95 -0.92 8.11
C VAL A 98 0.40 -0.31 8.46
N ALA A 99 0.98 0.52 7.57
CA ALA A 99 2.26 1.20 7.81
C ALA A 99 2.18 2.16 9.02
N LEU A 100 1.12 2.95 9.11
CA LEU A 100 0.86 3.81 10.26
C LEU A 100 0.67 3.00 11.55
N GLN A 101 -0.03 1.87 11.47
CA GLN A 101 -0.22 0.99 12.62
C GLN A 101 1.10 0.31 13.04
N CYS A 102 1.99 -0.04 12.11
CA CYS A 102 3.34 -0.50 12.43
C CYS A 102 4.12 0.55 13.20
N ALA A 103 4.10 1.81 12.74
CA ALA A 103 4.77 2.92 13.43
C ALA A 103 4.18 3.18 14.82
N ASN A 104 2.86 3.06 14.96
CA ASN A 104 2.18 3.23 16.26
C ASN A 104 2.53 2.11 17.25
N ARG A 105 2.71 0.87 16.77
CA ARG A 105 3.04 -0.30 17.62
C ARG A 105 4.53 -0.46 17.93
N ALA A 106 5.38 -0.05 17.01
CA ALA A 106 6.83 -0.24 17.11
C ALA A 106 7.59 1.07 16.79
N PRO A 107 7.35 2.15 17.56
CA PRO A 107 7.91 3.48 17.28
C PRO A 107 9.44 3.52 17.28
N ASP A 108 10.10 2.60 17.99
CA ASP A 108 11.56 2.52 18.03
C ASP A 108 12.17 1.74 16.86
N ARG A 109 11.34 1.03 16.10
CA ARG A 109 11.75 0.25 14.93
C ARG A 109 11.43 0.95 13.61
N VAL A 110 10.33 1.68 13.52
CA VAL A 110 9.88 2.34 12.28
C VAL A 110 10.49 3.73 12.19
N GLU A 111 11.36 3.91 11.19
CA GLU A 111 12.14 5.13 11.02
C GLU A 111 11.43 6.21 10.20
N ARG A 112 10.70 5.83 9.16
CA ARG A 112 9.92 6.72 8.27
C ARG A 112 8.73 5.95 7.69
N VAL A 113 7.63 6.64 7.44
CA VAL A 113 6.44 6.07 6.78
C VAL A 113 6.02 6.94 5.61
N ALA A 114 5.86 6.37 4.42
CA ALA A 114 5.20 7.00 3.30
C ALA A 114 3.85 6.33 3.03
N CYS A 115 2.78 7.10 3.05
CA CYS A 115 1.41 6.68 2.81
C CYS A 115 0.95 7.17 1.44
N ILE A 116 0.68 6.26 0.50
CA ILE A 116 0.21 6.59 -0.85
C ILE A 116 -1.28 6.31 -0.93
N GLY A 117 -2.09 7.29 -1.34
CA GLY A 117 -3.53 7.11 -1.53
C GLY A 117 -4.23 6.69 -0.23
N VAL A 118 -4.18 7.51 0.82
CA VAL A 118 -4.71 7.18 2.14
C VAL A 118 -5.83 8.12 2.56
N ALA A 119 -6.83 7.57 3.26
CA ALA A 119 -7.89 8.29 3.96
C ALA A 119 -7.96 7.85 5.43
N TYR A 120 -8.47 8.70 6.30
CA TYR A 120 -8.77 8.33 7.68
C TYR A 120 -9.93 9.12 8.27
N PRO A 121 -10.96 8.43 8.81
CA PRO A 121 -11.18 6.99 8.69
C PRO A 121 -11.39 6.59 7.22
N MET A 122 -10.91 5.38 6.85
CA MET A 122 -11.07 4.86 5.49
C MET A 122 -12.41 4.15 5.38
N LYS A 123 -13.45 4.91 5.04
CA LYS A 123 -14.80 4.35 4.88
C LYS A 123 -14.97 3.75 3.48
N VAL A 124 -15.52 2.55 3.46
CA VAL A 124 -15.89 1.83 2.23
C VAL A 124 -17.40 1.89 2.08
N SER A 125 -17.91 2.14 0.87
CA SER A 125 -19.35 2.20 0.63
C SER A 125 -20.01 0.84 0.86
N GLU A 126 -21.25 0.85 1.35
CA GLU A 126 -22.05 -0.37 1.58
C GLU A 126 -22.18 -1.21 0.29
N ALA A 127 -22.41 -0.56 -0.85
CA ALA A 127 -22.53 -1.23 -2.14
C ALA A 127 -21.24 -2.01 -2.50
N PHE A 128 -20.06 -1.43 -2.23
CA PHE A 128 -18.79 -2.08 -2.50
C PHE A 128 -18.54 -3.25 -1.55
N LEU A 129 -18.79 -3.05 -0.24
CA LEU A 129 -18.70 -4.13 0.75
C LEU A 129 -19.62 -5.29 0.42
N ASP A 130 -20.87 -5.02 0.03
CA ASP A 130 -21.84 -6.04 -0.33
C ASP A 130 -21.46 -6.82 -1.59
N ALA A 131 -21.01 -6.13 -2.63
CA ALA A 131 -20.53 -6.78 -3.85
C ALA A 131 -19.30 -7.68 -3.54
N ALA A 132 -18.33 -7.18 -2.77
CA ALA A 132 -17.16 -7.94 -2.37
C ALA A 132 -17.52 -9.15 -1.49
N ARG A 133 -18.47 -9.01 -0.56
CA ARG A 133 -18.97 -10.10 0.29
C ARG A 133 -19.59 -11.24 -0.50
N ARG A 134 -20.33 -10.92 -1.57
CA ARG A 134 -20.90 -11.91 -2.49
C ARG A 134 -19.87 -12.46 -3.48
N ASN A 135 -18.67 -11.91 -3.52
CA ASN A 135 -17.67 -12.17 -4.57
C ASN A 135 -18.23 -11.88 -5.97
N ASP A 136 -19.01 -10.83 -6.07
CA ASP A 136 -19.56 -10.36 -7.32
C ASP A 136 -18.50 -9.65 -8.15
N HIS A 137 -18.50 -9.85 -9.48
CA HIS A 137 -17.56 -9.18 -10.39
C HIS A 137 -17.66 -7.65 -10.31
N ALA A 138 -18.85 -7.14 -9.98
CA ALA A 138 -19.04 -5.71 -9.76
C ALA A 138 -18.10 -5.10 -8.72
N ALA A 139 -17.62 -5.88 -7.73
CA ALA A 139 -16.62 -5.41 -6.79
C ALA A 139 -15.26 -5.13 -7.48
N TYR A 140 -14.87 -5.99 -8.44
CA TYR A 140 -13.65 -5.80 -9.19
C TYR A 140 -13.75 -4.61 -10.15
N ASP A 141 -14.93 -4.39 -10.73
CA ASP A 141 -15.20 -3.23 -11.58
C ASP A 141 -15.13 -1.93 -10.75
N MET A 142 -15.74 -1.90 -9.56
CA MET A 142 -15.67 -0.76 -8.64
C MET A 142 -14.23 -0.45 -8.23
N GLU A 143 -13.46 -1.48 -7.80
CA GLU A 143 -12.05 -1.31 -7.45
C GLU A 143 -11.24 -0.76 -8.62
N THR A 144 -11.47 -1.27 -9.83
CA THR A 144 -10.74 -0.87 -11.02
C THR A 144 -11.10 0.54 -11.46
N ILE A 145 -12.41 0.86 -11.56
CA ILE A 145 -12.87 2.15 -12.07
C ILE A 145 -12.55 3.28 -11.08
N TRP A 146 -12.84 3.08 -9.79
CA TRP A 146 -12.58 4.09 -8.78
C TRP A 146 -11.11 4.17 -8.38
N GLY A 147 -10.37 3.08 -8.58
CA GLY A 147 -8.92 3.00 -8.35
C GLY A 147 -8.07 3.81 -9.34
N HIS A 148 -8.67 4.40 -10.38
CA HIS A 148 -7.96 5.19 -11.38
C HIS A 148 -8.68 6.51 -11.66
N ALA A 149 -7.92 7.49 -12.13
CA ALA A 149 -8.49 8.74 -12.62
C ALA A 149 -9.36 8.47 -13.87
N ALA A 150 -10.43 9.25 -14.06
CA ALA A 150 -11.43 9.02 -15.11
C ALA A 150 -10.85 8.98 -16.54
N GLN A 151 -9.71 9.62 -16.78
CA GLN A 151 -9.02 9.58 -18.08
C GLN A 151 -8.05 8.41 -18.24
N ALA A 152 -7.75 7.65 -17.23
CA ALA A 152 -6.78 6.53 -17.30
C ALA A 152 -7.10 5.51 -18.41
N PRO A 153 -8.38 5.15 -18.69
CA PRO A 153 -8.71 4.24 -19.80
C PRO A 153 -8.56 4.88 -21.18
N LEU A 154 -8.50 6.23 -21.28
CA LEU A 154 -8.62 6.95 -22.56
C LEU A 154 -7.29 7.22 -23.26
N SER A 155 -6.14 7.10 -22.64
CA SER A 155 -4.81 7.19 -23.28
C SER A 155 -3.71 7.91 -22.49
N GLY A 156 -3.93 8.35 -21.30
CA GLY A 156 -2.92 9.06 -20.49
C GLY A 156 -1.86 8.17 -19.84
N ASN A 157 -1.67 6.95 -20.36
CA ASN A 157 -0.72 6.02 -19.75
C ASN A 157 0.73 6.48 -20.02
N PRO A 158 1.52 6.83 -18.99
CA PRO A 158 2.92 7.19 -19.13
C PRO A 158 3.80 6.02 -19.57
N HIS A 159 3.30 4.79 -19.48
CA HIS A 159 3.99 3.58 -19.90
C HIS A 159 3.32 2.98 -21.14
N PRO A 160 3.90 3.15 -22.34
CA PRO A 160 3.35 2.56 -23.56
C PRO A 160 3.18 1.04 -23.44
N GLY A 161 2.03 0.55 -23.87
CA GLY A 161 1.72 -0.88 -23.85
C GLY A 161 1.16 -1.42 -22.53
N MET A 162 1.06 -0.62 -21.48
CA MET A 162 0.40 -1.02 -20.24
C MET A 162 -1.09 -0.65 -20.27
N TRP A 163 -1.96 -1.62 -20.12
CA TRP A 163 -3.39 -1.38 -19.90
C TRP A 163 -3.73 -1.46 -18.40
N MET A 164 -3.73 -0.32 -17.73
CA MET A 164 -3.87 -0.22 -16.26
C MET A 164 -5.12 -0.92 -15.73
N TYR A 165 -6.28 -0.75 -16.38
CA TYR A 165 -7.53 -1.43 -16.00
C TYR A 165 -7.43 -2.95 -16.13
N GLY A 166 -6.85 -3.44 -17.24
CA GLY A 166 -6.68 -4.88 -17.43
C GLY A 166 -5.70 -5.49 -16.45
N ASP A 167 -4.64 -4.79 -16.08
CA ASP A 167 -3.69 -5.24 -15.07
C ASP A 167 -4.37 -5.35 -13.69
N MET A 168 -5.13 -4.32 -13.28
CA MET A 168 -5.89 -4.34 -12.02
C MET A 168 -6.89 -5.50 -12.01
N LEU A 169 -7.73 -5.63 -13.03
CA LEU A 169 -8.69 -6.73 -13.15
C LEU A 169 -8.02 -8.11 -13.14
N ALA A 170 -6.87 -8.25 -13.80
CA ALA A 170 -6.13 -9.51 -13.82
C ALA A 170 -5.61 -9.91 -12.43
N ARG A 171 -5.20 -8.96 -11.61
CA ARG A 171 -4.81 -9.20 -10.21
C ARG A 171 -6.01 -9.59 -9.36
N LEU A 172 -7.09 -8.81 -9.42
CA LEU A 172 -8.31 -9.06 -8.63
C LEU A 172 -8.93 -10.44 -8.94
N ARG A 173 -8.92 -10.87 -10.21
CA ARG A 173 -9.43 -12.18 -10.62
C ARG A 173 -8.62 -13.38 -10.10
N ARG A 174 -7.39 -13.17 -9.66
CA ARG A 174 -6.54 -14.21 -9.05
C ARG A 174 -6.77 -14.39 -7.56
N LEU A 175 -7.48 -13.45 -6.93
CA LEU A 175 -7.76 -13.53 -5.50
C LEU A 175 -8.63 -14.73 -5.16
N ALA A 176 -8.34 -15.36 -4.04
CA ALA A 176 -9.26 -16.31 -3.44
C ALA A 176 -10.54 -15.60 -2.99
N ARG A 177 -11.65 -16.34 -3.02
CA ARG A 177 -12.95 -15.80 -2.60
C ARG A 177 -12.89 -15.25 -1.17
N GLY A 178 -13.47 -14.08 -0.97
CA GLY A 178 -13.55 -13.41 0.32
C GLY A 178 -12.35 -12.55 0.69
N VAL A 179 -11.22 -12.62 -0.01
CA VAL A 179 -10.02 -11.83 0.31
C VAL A 179 -10.30 -10.34 0.15
N LEU A 180 -10.85 -9.90 -0.97
CA LEU A 180 -11.18 -8.48 -1.18
C LEU A 180 -12.15 -7.96 -0.11
N TYR A 181 -13.20 -8.72 0.23
CA TYR A 181 -14.13 -8.33 1.30
C TYR A 181 -13.43 -8.19 2.65
N ASN A 182 -12.55 -9.16 2.99
CA ASN A 182 -11.76 -9.11 4.22
C ASN A 182 -10.96 -7.81 4.34
N ASP A 183 -10.29 -7.43 3.28
CA ASP A 183 -9.43 -6.24 3.23
C ASP A 183 -10.23 -4.93 3.33
N LEU A 184 -11.28 -4.83 2.52
CA LEU A 184 -12.18 -3.65 2.54
C LEU A 184 -12.83 -3.48 3.91
N LYS A 185 -13.25 -4.59 4.54
CA LYS A 185 -13.81 -4.57 5.89
C LYS A 185 -12.76 -4.14 6.92
N ALA A 186 -11.54 -4.66 6.83
CA ALA A 186 -10.44 -4.26 7.71
C ALA A 186 -10.17 -2.76 7.64
N CYS A 187 -10.17 -2.18 6.42
CA CYS A 187 -10.03 -0.74 6.21
C CYS A 187 -11.20 0.04 6.82
N ASN A 188 -12.43 -0.38 6.53
CA ASN A 188 -13.67 0.28 6.99
C ASN A 188 -13.77 0.35 8.52
N ASP A 189 -13.37 -0.73 9.19
CA ASP A 189 -13.50 -0.88 10.63
C ASP A 189 -12.32 -0.29 11.43
N TYR A 190 -11.20 0.02 10.77
CA TYR A 190 -9.99 0.47 11.43
C TYR A 190 -10.14 1.86 12.06
N ARG A 191 -9.74 1.95 13.34
CA ARG A 191 -9.62 3.19 14.11
C ARG A 191 -8.34 3.19 14.94
N SER A 192 -7.68 4.34 15.03
CA SER A 192 -6.48 4.57 15.84
C SER A 192 -6.36 6.04 16.23
N ASP A 193 -5.66 6.31 17.29
CA ASP A 193 -5.30 7.67 17.72
C ASP A 193 -3.96 8.15 17.13
N PHE A 194 -3.09 7.20 16.75
CA PHE A 194 -1.72 7.41 16.25
C PHE A 194 -0.77 8.09 17.25
N GLU A 195 -1.04 8.03 18.54
CA GLU A 195 -0.29 8.76 19.59
C GLU A 195 1.19 8.39 19.64
N ASN A 196 1.52 7.12 19.31
CA ASN A 196 2.90 6.62 19.33
C ASN A 196 3.64 6.76 17.99
N VAL A 197 3.02 7.34 16.96
CA VAL A 197 3.72 7.60 15.70
C VAL A 197 4.66 8.78 15.88
N LYS A 198 5.96 8.48 16.04
CA LYS A 198 7.02 9.47 16.30
C LYS A 198 7.85 9.81 15.05
N CYS A 199 7.93 8.86 14.12
CA CYS A 199 8.72 9.01 12.91
C CYS A 199 8.11 10.04 11.93
N PRO A 200 8.91 10.58 11.01
CA PRO A 200 8.40 11.37 9.89
C PRO A 200 7.41 10.57 9.05
N VAL A 201 6.31 11.21 8.65
CA VAL A 201 5.29 10.64 7.77
C VAL A 201 5.13 11.50 6.52
N LEU A 202 5.15 10.88 5.34
CA LEU A 202 4.80 11.50 4.06
C LEU A 202 3.44 10.96 3.60
N LEU A 203 2.52 11.86 3.25
CA LEU A 203 1.31 11.52 2.52
C LEU A 203 1.52 11.86 1.04
N VAL A 204 1.34 10.88 0.13
CA VAL A 204 1.38 11.08 -1.32
C VAL A 204 -0.04 10.90 -1.84
N LEU A 205 -0.67 11.99 -2.28
CA LEU A 205 -2.09 12.05 -2.58
C LEU A 205 -2.34 12.41 -4.04
N GLY A 206 -3.13 11.60 -4.74
CA GLY A 206 -3.59 11.88 -6.10
C GLY A 206 -4.71 12.91 -6.10
N LYS A 207 -4.57 14.02 -6.85
CA LYS A 207 -5.61 15.06 -6.87
C LYS A 207 -6.93 14.61 -7.53
N ARG A 208 -6.89 13.54 -8.31
CA ARG A 208 -8.07 12.95 -8.97
C ARG A 208 -8.52 11.64 -8.33
N ASP A 209 -7.99 11.31 -7.16
CA ASP A 209 -8.38 10.14 -6.39
C ASP A 209 -9.81 10.28 -5.86
N VAL A 210 -10.69 9.40 -6.32
CA VAL A 210 -12.11 9.36 -5.88
C VAL A 210 -12.34 8.33 -4.78
N MET A 211 -11.43 7.36 -4.59
CA MET A 211 -11.52 6.38 -3.50
C MET A 211 -11.09 6.98 -2.16
N THR A 212 -9.93 7.66 -2.17
CA THR A 212 -9.38 8.36 -1.01
C THR A 212 -9.06 9.82 -1.37
N PRO A 213 -10.09 10.66 -1.60
CA PRO A 213 -9.88 12.05 -2.00
C PRO A 213 -8.94 12.77 -1.04
N PRO A 214 -8.07 13.70 -1.51
CA PRO A 214 -7.08 14.37 -0.66
C PRO A 214 -7.63 14.94 0.65
N ARG A 215 -8.86 15.47 0.62
CA ARG A 215 -9.54 15.99 1.83
C ARG A 215 -9.75 14.92 2.92
N SER A 216 -9.84 13.64 2.52
CA SER A 216 -10.03 12.54 3.47
C SER A 216 -8.77 12.17 4.24
N ALA A 217 -7.61 12.72 3.88
CA ALA A 217 -6.36 12.59 4.61
C ALA A 217 -6.17 13.69 5.68
N GLN A 218 -7.01 14.72 5.71
CA GLN A 218 -6.90 15.84 6.66
C GLN A 218 -6.83 15.37 8.12
N PRO A 219 -7.65 14.41 8.60
CA PRO A 219 -7.54 13.94 9.98
C PRO A 219 -6.18 13.31 10.32
N LEU A 220 -5.45 12.76 9.33
CA LEU A 220 -4.08 12.28 9.54
C LEU A 220 -3.10 13.46 9.68
N GLN A 221 -3.24 14.48 8.85
CA GLN A 221 -2.42 15.70 8.93
C GLN A 221 -2.56 16.39 10.29
N GLU A 222 -3.75 16.37 10.87
CA GLU A 222 -4.04 16.95 12.19
C GLU A 222 -3.51 16.11 13.36
N LYS A 223 -3.55 14.77 13.23
CA LYS A 223 -3.15 13.84 14.30
C LYS A 223 -1.64 13.56 14.33
N LEU A 224 -0.99 13.57 13.17
CA LEU A 224 0.42 13.18 13.03
C LEU A 224 1.33 14.41 13.21
N LYS A 225 2.16 14.41 14.24
CA LYS A 225 3.01 15.56 14.62
C LYS A 225 4.08 15.91 13.59
N ASN A 226 4.57 14.94 12.84
CA ASN A 226 5.65 15.08 11.86
C ASN A 226 5.17 14.56 10.50
N CYS A 227 4.22 15.28 9.90
CA CYS A 227 3.54 14.89 8.67
C CYS A 227 3.74 15.92 7.57
N THR A 228 4.17 15.46 6.40
CA THR A 228 4.25 16.27 5.17
C THR A 228 3.37 15.68 4.09
N THR A 229 2.99 16.48 3.10
CA THR A 229 2.10 16.03 2.02
C THR A 229 2.67 16.42 0.66
N ALA A 230 2.70 15.46 -0.26
CA ALA A 230 2.97 15.65 -1.67
C ALA A 230 1.70 15.36 -2.48
N TYR A 231 1.35 16.24 -3.40
CA TYR A 231 0.20 16.06 -4.29
C TYR A 231 0.66 15.68 -5.69
N VAL A 232 -0.01 14.68 -6.29
CA VAL A 232 0.20 14.26 -7.67
C VAL A 232 -0.99 14.70 -8.51
N GLU A 233 -0.76 15.64 -9.44
CA GLU A 233 -1.82 16.43 -10.11
C GLU A 233 -2.80 15.59 -10.93
N LEU A 234 -2.30 14.67 -11.74
CA LEU A 234 -3.08 13.97 -12.76
C LEU A 234 -3.37 12.51 -12.41
N SER A 235 -3.20 12.13 -11.15
CA SER A 235 -3.38 10.75 -10.69
C SER A 235 -4.62 10.55 -9.85
N GLY A 236 -5.27 9.40 -10.05
CA GLY A 236 -6.26 8.83 -9.15
C GLY A 236 -5.61 8.08 -7.99
N HIS A 237 -6.22 6.94 -7.60
CA HIS A 237 -5.78 6.13 -6.46
C HIS A 237 -4.57 5.24 -6.77
N SER A 238 -4.40 4.83 -8.02
CA SER A 238 -3.29 3.97 -8.47
C SER A 238 -2.05 4.78 -8.84
N LEU A 239 -1.59 5.67 -7.96
CA LEU A 239 -0.51 6.62 -8.19
C LEU A 239 0.76 5.96 -8.76
N MET A 240 1.10 4.75 -8.28
CA MET A 240 2.28 3.99 -8.69
C MET A 240 2.27 3.65 -10.18
N ALA A 241 1.09 3.48 -10.77
CA ALA A 241 0.89 3.16 -12.18
C ALA A 241 0.54 4.40 -13.01
N GLU A 242 -0.30 5.29 -12.49
CA GLU A 242 -0.80 6.46 -13.21
C GLU A 242 0.24 7.58 -13.33
N ALA A 243 1.08 7.75 -12.30
CA ALA A 243 2.11 8.79 -12.24
C ALA A 243 3.37 8.25 -11.53
N PRO A 244 4.03 7.22 -12.12
CA PRO A 244 5.12 6.50 -11.47
C PRO A 244 6.30 7.40 -11.13
N ASP A 245 6.68 8.31 -12.03
CA ASP A 245 7.84 9.20 -11.83
C ASP A 245 7.56 10.22 -10.73
N ALA A 246 6.40 10.89 -10.75
CA ALA A 246 6.04 11.85 -9.70
C ALA A 246 5.90 11.17 -8.33
N THR A 247 5.36 9.95 -8.30
CA THR A 247 5.26 9.13 -7.09
C THR A 247 6.65 8.75 -6.60
N LEU A 248 7.54 8.30 -7.50
CA LEU A 248 8.91 7.94 -7.16
C LEU A 248 9.70 9.15 -6.65
N ASP A 249 9.61 10.29 -7.32
CA ASP A 249 10.29 11.53 -6.90
C ASP A 249 9.90 11.96 -5.48
N ALA A 250 8.61 11.88 -5.14
CA ALA A 250 8.15 12.17 -3.80
C ALA A 250 8.76 11.22 -2.75
N LEU A 251 8.82 9.92 -3.05
CA LEU A 251 9.44 8.92 -2.19
C LEU A 251 10.95 9.13 -2.06
N VAL A 252 11.64 9.38 -3.17
CA VAL A 252 13.10 9.60 -3.17
C VAL A 252 13.47 10.79 -2.30
N ARG A 253 12.84 11.94 -2.50
CA ARG A 253 13.08 13.13 -1.65
C ARG A 253 12.86 12.83 -0.18
N PHE A 254 11.80 12.12 0.15
CA PHE A 254 11.47 11.79 1.54
C PHE A 254 12.48 10.85 2.20
N PHE A 255 12.92 9.80 1.49
CA PHE A 255 13.83 8.80 2.06
C PHE A 255 15.31 9.23 1.98
N SER A 256 15.70 10.04 0.98
CA SER A 256 17.08 10.55 0.87
C SER A 256 17.35 11.75 1.79
N GLY A 257 16.33 12.41 2.31
CA GLY A 257 16.48 13.58 3.19
C GLY A 257 16.93 14.85 2.46
N THR A 258 16.72 14.89 1.14
CA THR A 258 17.08 16.04 0.26
C THR A 258 15.84 16.89 -0.06
#